data_e26f669e5e51a45926d401b2a7d44599
#
_entry.id   e26f669e5e51a45926d401b2a7d44599
#
_cell.length_a   1.000
_cell.length_b   1.000
_cell.length_c   1.000
_cell.angle_alpha   90.00
_cell.angle_beta   90.00
_cell.angle_gamma   90.00
#
_symmetry.space_group_name_H-M   'P 1'
#
loop_
_entity.id
_entity.type
_entity.pdbx_description
1 polymer ?
#
loop_
_entity_poly.entity_id
_entity_poly.type
_entity_poly.pdbx_seq_one_letter_code
_entity_poly.pdbx_strand_id
1 'polypeptide(L)'
;MKVLFIKNRNHLYLFSILIGISLILMSIFFIYNSPSYAVEFAKNSFFNIDVTISLNDIEKSDEKKAYLTFDDGPTTKATGKILDILKEENVKATFFVVGKHVKEHPELVKREYEEGHYIANHGYNHNNKILYKNMDSFKNEIISTDAEISKAIGVDNYCSHIFRFPNGYMSHIYTSQKKAALGVLSSLNYVYVDWNCLNRDSEKKYS
;
A
#
# COMPACT_ATOMS: atom_id res chain seq x y z
N MET A 1 49.80 -29.19 -55.19
CA MET A 1 48.43 -28.75 -54.95
C MET A 1 48.29 -28.48 -53.44
N LYS A 2 48.57 -27.25 -53.05
CA LYS A 2 48.42 -26.81 -51.67
C LYS A 2 47.34 -25.77 -51.70
N VAL A 3 46.22 -26.02 -51.06
CA VAL A 3 45.17 -25.01 -50.95
C VAL A 3 44.39 -25.14 -49.66
N LEU A 4 44.35 -24.03 -49.00
CA LEU A 4 43.16 -23.37 -48.41
C LEU A 4 42.30 -24.18 -47.46
N PHE A 5 42.67 -24.16 -46.18
CA PHE A 5 41.69 -24.37 -45.10
C PHE A 5 41.96 -23.49 -43.86
N ILE A 6 42.46 -22.25 -44.04
CA ILE A 6 42.74 -21.36 -42.89
C ILE A 6 41.75 -20.16 -42.82
N LYS A 7 40.83 -20.04 -43.76
CA LYS A 7 39.99 -18.81 -43.81
C LYS A 7 38.65 -18.89 -43.05
N ASN A 8 38.32 -20.05 -42.49
CA ASN A 8 36.99 -20.21 -41.84
C ASN A 8 36.99 -20.34 -40.32
N ARG A 9 38.12 -20.47 -39.65
CA ARG A 9 38.14 -20.62 -38.18
C ARG A 9 37.77 -19.33 -37.45
N ASN A 10 38.25 -18.19 -37.95
CA ASN A 10 37.97 -16.92 -37.27
C ASN A 10 36.50 -16.48 -37.37
N HIS A 11 35.84 -16.81 -38.48
CA HIS A 11 34.39 -16.56 -38.62
C HIS A 11 33.54 -17.47 -37.72
N LEU A 12 33.97 -18.73 -37.53
CA LEU A 12 33.28 -19.63 -36.60
C LEU A 12 33.43 -19.16 -35.13
N TYR A 13 34.62 -18.70 -34.74
CA TYR A 13 34.84 -18.14 -33.40
C TYR A 13 34.04 -16.85 -33.15
N LEU A 14 34.03 -15.95 -34.14
CA LEU A 14 33.21 -14.71 -34.04
C LEU A 14 31.71 -15.03 -33.96
N PHE A 15 31.23 -16.01 -34.71
CA PHE A 15 29.84 -16.43 -34.71
C PHE A 15 29.44 -17.09 -33.37
N SER A 16 30.31 -17.93 -32.79
CA SER A 16 30.07 -18.54 -31.48
C SER A 16 30.11 -17.52 -30.34
N ILE A 17 30.97 -16.49 -30.42
CA ILE A 17 30.99 -15.37 -29.44
C ILE A 17 29.71 -14.54 -29.53
N LEU A 18 29.23 -14.23 -30.74
CA LEU A 18 28.00 -13.49 -30.95
C LEU A 18 26.76 -14.24 -30.42
N ILE A 19 26.71 -15.57 -30.64
CA ILE A 19 25.66 -16.42 -30.08
C ILE A 19 25.73 -16.42 -28.55
N GLY A 20 26.92 -16.54 -27.98
CA GLY A 20 27.11 -16.49 -26.51
C GLY A 20 26.65 -15.18 -25.91
N ILE A 21 27.00 -14.06 -26.53
CA ILE A 21 26.54 -12.71 -26.09
C ILE A 21 25.01 -12.58 -26.22
N SER A 22 24.43 -13.08 -27.32
CA SER A 22 22.98 -13.06 -27.54
C SER A 22 22.21 -13.87 -26.46
N LEU A 23 22.73 -15.05 -26.11
CA LEU A 23 22.13 -15.89 -25.07
C LEU A 23 22.23 -15.24 -23.67
N ILE A 24 23.35 -14.58 -23.38
CA ILE A 24 23.55 -13.83 -22.14
C ILE A 24 22.56 -12.63 -22.07
N LEU A 25 22.47 -11.87 -23.15
CA LEU A 25 21.53 -10.73 -23.22
C LEU A 25 20.06 -11.19 -23.10
N MET A 26 19.72 -12.31 -23.71
CA MET A 26 18.39 -12.90 -23.63
C MET A 26 18.08 -13.42 -22.22
N SER A 27 19.05 -14.05 -21.55
CA SER A 27 18.88 -14.46 -20.14
C SER A 27 18.73 -13.27 -19.21
N ILE A 28 19.51 -12.20 -19.41
CA ILE A 28 19.36 -10.94 -18.66
C ILE A 28 17.98 -10.33 -18.91
N PHE A 29 17.53 -10.28 -20.17
CA PHE A 29 16.20 -9.79 -20.51
C PHE A 29 15.08 -10.58 -19.82
N PHE A 30 15.15 -11.92 -19.79
CA PHE A 30 14.19 -12.77 -19.09
C PHE A 30 14.24 -12.60 -17.59
N ILE A 31 15.42 -12.41 -16.99
CA ILE A 31 15.57 -12.14 -15.56
C ILE A 31 14.90 -10.81 -15.21
N TYR A 32 15.19 -9.73 -15.95
CA TYR A 32 14.63 -8.40 -15.68
C TYR A 32 13.13 -8.29 -15.95
N ASN A 33 12.59 -9.06 -16.88
CA ASN A 33 11.15 -9.04 -17.20
C ASN A 33 10.35 -10.15 -16.51
N SER A 34 10.96 -10.97 -15.64
CA SER A 34 10.19 -11.94 -14.87
C SER A 34 9.42 -11.23 -13.74
N PRO A 35 8.11 -11.48 -13.60
CA PRO A 35 7.32 -10.86 -12.51
C PRO A 35 7.89 -11.16 -11.11
N SER A 36 8.49 -12.32 -10.91
CA SER A 36 9.11 -12.73 -9.65
C SER A 36 10.34 -11.88 -9.31
N TYR A 37 11.20 -11.56 -10.28
CA TYR A 37 12.39 -10.74 -10.06
C TYR A 37 12.03 -9.29 -9.77
N ALA A 38 11.05 -8.73 -10.48
CA ALA A 38 10.54 -7.38 -10.22
C ALA A 38 9.93 -7.25 -8.81
N VAL A 39 9.22 -8.28 -8.35
CA VAL A 39 8.66 -8.33 -6.98
C VAL A 39 9.75 -8.46 -5.93
N GLU A 40 10.80 -9.27 -6.18
CA GLU A 40 11.90 -9.46 -5.23
C GLU A 40 12.82 -8.24 -5.18
N PHE A 41 13.07 -7.60 -6.32
CA PHE A 41 13.81 -6.34 -6.38
C PHE A 41 13.04 -5.20 -5.70
N ALA A 42 11.73 -5.09 -5.92
CA ALA A 42 10.88 -4.13 -5.22
C ALA A 42 10.87 -4.40 -3.71
N LYS A 43 10.72 -5.65 -3.26
CA LYS A 43 10.81 -6.01 -1.84
C LYS A 43 12.13 -5.57 -1.21
N ASN A 44 13.26 -5.82 -1.88
CA ASN A 44 14.58 -5.52 -1.33
C ASN A 44 14.95 -4.03 -1.43
N SER A 45 14.44 -3.31 -2.43
CA SER A 45 14.76 -1.90 -2.64
C SER A 45 13.87 -0.95 -1.85
N PHE A 46 12.59 -1.28 -1.69
CA PHE A 46 11.66 -0.39 -0.98
C PHE A 46 11.51 -0.70 0.52
N PHE A 47 11.75 -1.94 0.94
CA PHE A 47 11.54 -2.34 2.34
C PHE A 47 12.73 -2.05 3.27
N ASN A 48 13.95 -1.88 2.75
CA ASN A 48 15.15 -1.71 3.58
C ASN A 48 15.59 -0.26 3.81
N ILE A 49 15.03 0.74 3.14
CA ILE A 49 15.58 2.10 3.20
C ILE A 49 14.68 3.07 3.99
N ASP A 50 13.36 3.03 3.83
CA ASP A 50 12.53 4.13 4.36
C ASP A 50 11.84 3.88 5.71
N VAL A 51 11.37 2.67 5.98
CA VAL A 51 10.62 2.42 7.23
C VAL A 51 11.53 2.40 8.46
N THR A 52 12.73 1.87 8.34
CA THR A 52 13.67 1.79 9.48
C THR A 52 14.29 3.15 9.82
N ILE A 53 14.54 3.98 8.82
CA ILE A 53 15.05 5.34 9.02
C ILE A 53 13.96 6.21 9.67
N SER A 54 12.73 6.12 9.16
CA SER A 54 11.59 6.90 9.69
C SER A 54 11.25 6.57 11.14
N LEU A 55 11.26 5.30 11.53
CA LEU A 55 11.00 4.91 12.93
C LEU A 55 12.11 5.33 13.88
N ASN A 56 13.36 5.18 13.48
CA ASN A 56 14.51 5.62 14.29
C ASN A 56 14.61 7.15 14.41
N ASP A 57 14.19 7.89 13.37
CA ASP A 57 14.14 9.35 13.39
C ASP A 57 13.02 9.87 14.27
N ILE A 58 11.88 9.17 14.31
CA ILE A 58 10.74 9.51 15.20
C ILE A 58 11.13 9.28 16.67
N GLU A 59 11.83 8.19 16.99
CA GLU A 59 12.26 7.89 18.38
C GLU A 59 13.37 8.81 18.90
N LYS A 60 14.18 9.42 18.01
CA LYS A 60 15.33 10.27 18.40
C LYS A 60 15.05 11.77 18.34
N SER A 61 13.88 12.19 17.85
CA SER A 61 13.57 13.61 17.74
C SER A 61 12.97 14.12 19.04
N ASP A 62 13.62 15.12 19.66
CA ASP A 62 13.07 15.89 20.78
C ASP A 62 11.84 16.74 20.37
N GLU A 63 11.51 16.73 19.08
CA GLU A 63 10.41 17.46 18.50
C GLU A 63 9.09 16.71 18.72
N LYS A 64 8.12 17.37 19.34
CA LYS A 64 6.77 16.81 19.52
C LYS A 64 6.04 16.79 18.20
N LYS A 65 5.74 15.60 17.67
CA LYS A 65 5.01 15.41 16.42
C LYS A 65 3.62 14.81 16.67
N ALA A 66 2.60 15.34 16.01
CA ALA A 66 1.25 14.78 15.98
C ALA A 66 0.90 14.39 14.54
N TYR A 67 0.41 13.18 14.36
CA TYR A 67 -0.11 12.69 13.08
C TYR A 67 -1.63 12.64 13.15
N LEU A 68 -2.29 13.50 12.37
CA LEU A 68 -3.75 13.54 12.29
C LEU A 68 -4.26 12.39 11.43
N THR A 69 -5.26 11.69 11.95
CA THR A 69 -5.93 10.62 11.21
C THR A 69 -7.44 10.77 11.31
N PHE A 70 -8.15 10.45 10.23
CA PHE A 70 -9.60 10.47 10.13
C PHE A 70 -10.09 9.12 9.65
N ASP A 71 -11.03 8.53 10.36
CA ASP A 71 -11.59 7.21 10.05
C ASP A 71 -13.01 7.35 9.47
N ASP A 72 -13.52 6.25 8.89
CA ASP A 72 -14.92 6.08 8.43
C ASP A 72 -15.33 6.95 7.23
N GLY A 73 -14.42 7.75 6.68
CA GLY A 73 -14.68 8.55 5.47
C GLY A 73 -14.72 7.73 4.17
N PRO A 74 -14.95 8.44 3.04
CA PRO A 74 -15.43 9.81 2.95
C PRO A 74 -16.92 9.96 3.27
N THR A 75 -17.32 11.15 3.74
CA THR A 75 -18.72 11.50 3.94
C THR A 75 -19.01 12.91 3.42
N THR A 76 -20.18 13.14 2.84
CA THR A 76 -20.60 14.47 2.36
C THR A 76 -20.74 15.49 3.47
N LYS A 77 -20.98 15.04 4.71
CA LYS A 77 -21.21 15.92 5.87
C LYS A 77 -19.93 16.53 6.42
N ALA A 78 -18.83 15.78 6.43
CA ALA A 78 -17.62 16.12 7.16
C ALA A 78 -16.38 16.27 6.27
N THR A 79 -16.14 15.33 5.34
CA THR A 79 -14.86 15.22 4.62
C THR A 79 -14.48 16.51 3.91
N GLY A 80 -15.41 17.13 3.15
CA GLY A 80 -15.12 18.38 2.46
C GLY A 80 -14.70 19.52 3.39
N LYS A 81 -15.37 19.67 4.55
CA LYS A 81 -15.04 20.70 5.56
C LYS A 81 -13.70 20.44 6.22
N ILE A 82 -13.37 19.18 6.50
CA ILE A 82 -12.07 18.78 7.05
C ILE A 82 -10.95 19.15 6.07
N LEU A 83 -11.12 18.84 4.80
CA LEU A 83 -10.17 19.18 3.74
C LEU A 83 -9.97 20.70 3.62
N ASP A 84 -11.05 21.49 3.69
CA ASP A 84 -10.96 22.96 3.67
C ASP A 84 -10.08 23.48 4.82
N ILE A 85 -10.30 22.98 6.04
CA ILE A 85 -9.51 23.36 7.23
C ILE A 85 -8.05 22.90 7.09
N LEU A 86 -7.81 21.66 6.69
CA LEU A 86 -6.45 21.14 6.51
C LEU A 86 -5.66 21.93 5.47
N LYS A 87 -6.34 22.39 4.43
CA LYS A 87 -5.75 23.24 3.39
C LYS A 87 -5.43 24.62 3.91
N GLU A 88 -6.35 25.25 4.67
CA GLU A 88 -6.16 26.57 5.29
C GLU A 88 -4.99 26.54 6.28
N GLU A 89 -4.89 25.50 7.10
CA GLU A 89 -3.83 25.33 8.09
C GLU A 89 -2.53 24.76 7.50
N ASN A 90 -2.51 24.43 6.20
CA ASN A 90 -1.37 23.77 5.52
C ASN A 90 -0.90 22.49 6.22
N VAL A 91 -1.84 21.67 6.69
CA VAL A 91 -1.59 20.42 7.42
C VAL A 91 -1.95 19.24 6.55
N LYS A 92 -1.14 18.17 6.60
CA LYS A 92 -1.45 16.88 5.96
C LYS A 92 -1.94 15.88 7.00
N ALA A 93 -2.80 14.97 6.55
CA ALA A 93 -3.43 13.95 7.38
C ALA A 93 -3.46 12.60 6.67
N THR A 94 -3.81 11.55 7.40
CA THR A 94 -4.14 10.22 6.87
C THR A 94 -5.63 9.97 6.99
N PHE A 95 -6.28 9.59 5.90
CA PHE A 95 -7.67 9.20 5.86
C PHE A 95 -7.79 7.69 5.74
N PHE A 96 -8.33 7.04 6.77
CA PHE A 96 -8.65 5.61 6.74
C PHE A 96 -10.07 5.44 6.18
N VAL A 97 -10.13 5.16 4.88
CA VAL A 97 -11.38 5.18 4.13
C VAL A 97 -12.08 3.83 4.10
N VAL A 98 -13.41 3.86 4.14
CA VAL A 98 -14.27 2.70 3.98
C VAL A 98 -14.58 2.53 2.49
N GLY A 99 -14.25 1.38 1.90
CA GLY A 99 -14.36 1.15 0.45
C GLY A 99 -15.74 1.44 -0.13
N LYS A 100 -16.81 1.11 0.58
CA LYS A 100 -18.18 1.44 0.20
C LYS A 100 -18.39 2.95 0.08
N HIS A 101 -17.86 3.74 1.01
CA HIS A 101 -17.96 5.21 0.98
C HIS A 101 -17.09 5.81 -0.13
N VAL A 102 -15.92 5.21 -0.41
CA VAL A 102 -15.09 5.57 -1.58
C VAL A 102 -15.88 5.41 -2.87
N LYS A 103 -16.56 4.28 -3.03
CA LYS A 103 -17.42 4.02 -4.20
C LYS A 103 -18.58 5.01 -4.32
N GLU A 104 -19.17 5.43 -3.21
CA GLU A 104 -20.28 6.38 -3.14
C GLU A 104 -19.82 7.84 -3.40
N HIS A 105 -18.58 8.18 -3.01
CA HIS A 105 -18.04 9.55 -3.05
C HIS A 105 -16.58 9.58 -3.57
N PRO A 106 -16.32 9.07 -4.77
CA PRO A 106 -14.95 8.98 -5.31
C PRO A 106 -14.30 10.37 -5.49
N GLU A 107 -15.10 11.42 -5.72
CA GLU A 107 -14.63 12.80 -5.87
C GLU A 107 -13.97 13.34 -4.57
N LEU A 108 -14.44 12.90 -3.41
CA LEU A 108 -13.85 13.31 -2.14
C LEU A 108 -12.49 12.63 -1.91
N VAL A 109 -12.37 11.34 -2.22
CA VAL A 109 -11.10 10.62 -2.11
C VAL A 109 -10.08 11.15 -3.12
N LYS A 110 -10.53 11.48 -4.33
CA LYS A 110 -9.68 12.14 -5.32
C LYS A 110 -9.15 13.46 -4.77
N ARG A 111 -10.00 14.27 -4.14
CA ARG A 111 -9.61 15.53 -3.51
C ARG A 111 -8.62 15.29 -2.35
N GLU A 112 -8.86 14.31 -1.47
CA GLU A 112 -7.93 13.93 -0.41
C GLU A 112 -6.54 13.65 -0.99
N TYR A 113 -6.48 12.86 -2.07
CA TYR A 113 -5.23 12.49 -2.73
C TYR A 113 -4.53 13.68 -3.40
N GLU A 114 -5.26 14.48 -4.19
CA GLU A 114 -4.73 15.64 -4.91
C GLU A 114 -4.24 16.75 -3.97
N GLU A 115 -4.85 16.89 -2.79
CA GLU A 115 -4.40 17.80 -1.73
C GLU A 115 -3.22 17.24 -0.94
N GLY A 116 -2.71 16.04 -1.28
CA GLY A 116 -1.49 15.44 -0.72
C GLY A 116 -1.67 14.80 0.65
N HIS A 117 -2.88 14.36 0.97
CA HIS A 117 -3.16 13.51 2.13
C HIS A 117 -2.86 12.05 1.81
N TYR A 118 -2.63 11.25 2.85
CA TYR A 118 -2.44 9.82 2.69
C TYR A 118 -3.77 9.08 2.78
N ILE A 119 -4.05 8.20 1.82
CA ILE A 119 -5.27 7.40 1.79
C ILE A 119 -4.93 6.01 2.30
N ALA A 120 -5.51 5.59 3.39
CA ALA A 120 -5.31 4.30 4.03
C ALA A 120 -6.60 3.47 4.07
N ASN A 121 -6.46 2.18 4.28
CA ASN A 121 -7.55 1.22 4.16
C ASN A 121 -8.22 0.95 5.52
N HIS A 122 -9.57 1.06 5.56
CA HIS A 122 -10.39 0.78 6.74
C HIS A 122 -11.39 -0.36 6.55
N GLY A 123 -11.15 -1.22 5.55
CA GLY A 123 -12.08 -2.25 5.10
C GLY A 123 -13.15 -1.70 4.16
N TYR A 124 -13.94 -2.60 3.60
CA TYR A 124 -14.93 -2.23 2.57
C TYR A 124 -16.30 -1.86 3.15
N ASN A 125 -16.80 -2.68 4.07
CA ASN A 125 -18.17 -2.53 4.60
C ASN A 125 -18.22 -1.90 6.00
N HIS A 126 -17.11 -1.82 6.72
CA HIS A 126 -17.05 -1.46 8.14
C HIS A 126 -18.01 -2.30 9.02
N ASN A 127 -18.17 -3.58 8.67
CA ASN A 127 -19.03 -4.52 9.35
C ASN A 127 -18.24 -5.73 9.85
N ASN A 128 -18.07 -5.85 11.16
CA ASN A 128 -17.28 -6.91 11.77
C ASN A 128 -17.76 -8.32 11.43
N LYS A 129 -19.07 -8.55 11.26
CA LYS A 129 -19.60 -9.87 10.88
C LYS A 129 -19.19 -10.28 9.47
N ILE A 130 -19.08 -9.32 8.56
CA ILE A 130 -18.61 -9.53 7.19
C ILE A 130 -17.09 -9.65 7.19
N LEU A 131 -16.42 -8.68 7.79
CA LEU A 131 -14.96 -8.57 7.84
C LEU A 131 -14.32 -9.83 8.42
N TYR A 132 -14.83 -10.35 9.55
CA TYR A 132 -14.28 -11.50 10.27
C TYR A 132 -15.05 -12.81 10.02
N LYS A 133 -15.82 -12.91 8.94
CA LYS A 133 -16.52 -14.15 8.57
C LYS A 133 -15.51 -15.30 8.37
N ASN A 134 -14.43 -15.04 7.68
CA ASN A 134 -13.24 -15.87 7.49
C ASN A 134 -12.08 -15.01 6.98
N MET A 135 -10.87 -15.58 6.84
CA MET A 135 -9.70 -14.83 6.40
C MET A 135 -9.75 -14.41 4.93
N ASP A 136 -10.46 -15.15 4.08
CA ASP A 136 -10.69 -14.75 2.68
C ASP A 136 -11.61 -13.52 2.61
N SER A 137 -12.64 -13.47 3.47
CA SER A 137 -13.48 -12.27 3.59
C SER A 137 -12.66 -11.06 4.03
N PHE A 138 -11.78 -11.22 5.03
CA PHE A 138 -10.89 -10.17 5.49
C PHE A 138 -9.97 -9.67 4.37
N LYS A 139 -9.36 -10.59 3.63
CA LYS A 139 -8.53 -10.28 2.47
C LYS A 139 -9.31 -9.52 1.38
N ASN A 140 -10.53 -9.97 1.08
CA ASN A 140 -11.36 -9.35 0.06
C ASN A 140 -11.82 -7.94 0.44
N GLU A 141 -12.09 -7.67 1.72
CA GLU A 141 -12.40 -6.32 2.22
C GLU A 141 -11.25 -5.35 1.91
N ILE A 142 -9.99 -5.76 2.12
CA ILE A 142 -8.81 -4.94 1.82
C ILE A 142 -8.67 -4.70 0.31
N ILE A 143 -8.66 -5.78 -0.48
CA ILE A 143 -8.43 -5.70 -1.93
C ILE A 143 -9.54 -4.89 -2.61
N SER A 144 -10.80 -5.08 -2.19
CA SER A 144 -11.92 -4.33 -2.76
C SER A 144 -11.84 -2.84 -2.42
N THR A 145 -11.37 -2.48 -1.23
CA THR A 145 -11.18 -1.08 -0.85
C THR A 145 -10.09 -0.43 -1.68
N ASP A 146 -8.93 -1.09 -1.83
CA ASP A 146 -7.84 -0.58 -2.68
C ASP A 146 -8.28 -0.41 -4.14
N ALA A 147 -9.08 -1.33 -4.65
CA ALA A 147 -9.64 -1.22 -6.01
C ALA A 147 -10.55 0.01 -6.19
N GLU A 148 -11.38 0.34 -5.20
CA GLU A 148 -12.19 1.56 -5.26
C GLU A 148 -11.33 2.83 -5.09
N ILE A 149 -10.31 2.80 -4.21
CA ILE A 149 -9.36 3.91 -4.09
C ILE A 149 -8.63 4.13 -5.43
N SER A 150 -8.08 3.07 -6.04
CA SER A 150 -7.42 3.13 -7.36
C SER A 150 -8.28 3.82 -8.42
N LYS A 151 -9.56 3.44 -8.50
CA LYS A 151 -10.51 4.07 -9.43
C LYS A 151 -10.73 5.55 -9.12
N ALA A 152 -10.92 5.88 -7.84
CA ALA A 152 -11.23 7.24 -7.41
C ALA A 152 -10.09 8.21 -7.70
N ILE A 153 -8.84 7.80 -7.44
CA ILE A 153 -7.66 8.66 -7.63
C ILE A 153 -7.04 8.56 -9.03
N GLY A 154 -7.44 7.56 -9.84
CA GLY A 154 -6.90 7.34 -11.18
C GLY A 154 -5.47 6.79 -11.19
N VAL A 155 -5.08 6.05 -10.15
CA VAL A 155 -3.76 5.40 -10.03
C VAL A 155 -3.93 3.89 -10.08
N ASP A 156 -3.45 3.26 -11.13
CA ASP A 156 -3.56 1.81 -11.31
C ASP A 156 -2.82 1.05 -10.21
N ASN A 157 -3.47 0.00 -9.69
CA ASN A 157 -2.91 -0.88 -8.66
C ASN A 157 -2.48 -0.16 -7.38
N TYR A 158 -3.15 0.93 -7.02
CA TYR A 158 -2.90 1.58 -5.75
C TYR A 158 -3.05 0.60 -4.59
N CYS A 159 -2.09 0.62 -3.68
CA CYS A 159 -2.10 -0.17 -2.46
C CYS A 159 -1.66 0.75 -1.31
N SER A 160 -2.51 0.90 -0.32
CA SER A 160 -2.21 1.81 0.79
C SER A 160 -1.17 1.28 1.76
N HIS A 161 -0.91 -0.04 1.77
CA HIS A 161 0.00 -0.71 2.71
C HIS A 161 -0.29 -0.47 4.20
N ILE A 162 -1.26 0.37 4.53
CA ILE A 162 -1.64 0.69 5.90
C ILE A 162 -3.13 0.37 6.09
N PHE A 163 -3.41 -0.44 7.12
CA PHE A 163 -4.75 -0.83 7.52
C PHE A 163 -5.05 -0.38 8.95
N ARG A 164 -6.24 0.10 9.18
CA ARG A 164 -6.77 0.26 10.54
C ARG A 164 -7.97 -0.64 10.74
N PHE A 165 -7.93 -1.42 11.81
CA PHE A 165 -9.04 -2.31 12.15
C PHE A 165 -10.27 -1.48 12.55
N PRO A 166 -11.45 -1.74 11.98
CA PRO A 166 -12.70 -1.21 12.51
C PRO A 166 -12.81 -1.44 14.03
N ASN A 167 -13.07 -0.37 14.78
CA ASN A 167 -13.06 -0.35 16.25
C ASN A 167 -11.67 -0.55 16.92
N GLY A 168 -10.58 -0.47 16.17
CA GLY A 168 -9.21 -0.65 16.64
C GLY A 168 -8.80 -2.10 16.90
N TYR A 169 -7.50 -2.39 16.73
CA TYR A 169 -6.94 -3.71 17.01
C TYR A 169 -7.03 -4.08 18.48
N MET A 170 -6.80 -3.11 19.37
CA MET A 170 -6.76 -3.32 20.82
C MET A 170 -8.14 -3.50 21.46
N SER A 171 -9.24 -3.28 20.74
CA SER A 171 -10.58 -3.55 21.28
C SER A 171 -10.79 -5.04 21.52
N HIS A 172 -11.55 -5.38 22.56
CA HIS A 172 -11.76 -6.79 22.99
C HIS A 172 -12.70 -7.60 22.09
N ILE A 173 -13.32 -6.98 21.07
CA ILE A 173 -14.19 -7.68 20.14
C ILE A 173 -13.37 -8.34 19.02
N TYR A 174 -13.73 -9.57 18.64
CA TYR A 174 -13.07 -10.34 17.56
C TYR A 174 -11.55 -10.52 17.74
N THR A 175 -11.05 -10.63 18.98
CA THR A 175 -9.62 -10.69 19.28
C THR A 175 -8.89 -11.83 18.55
N SER A 176 -9.46 -13.03 18.53
CA SER A 176 -8.87 -14.19 17.85
C SER A 176 -8.82 -14.00 16.33
N GLN A 177 -9.86 -13.43 15.74
CA GLN A 177 -9.93 -13.14 14.31
C GLN A 177 -8.95 -12.03 13.90
N LYS A 178 -8.85 -10.96 14.70
CA LYS A 178 -7.86 -9.90 14.48
C LYS A 178 -6.43 -10.45 14.53
N LYS A 179 -6.14 -11.34 15.50
CA LYS A 179 -4.83 -11.98 15.58
C LYS A 179 -4.53 -12.85 14.34
N ALA A 180 -5.51 -13.62 13.86
CA ALA A 180 -5.37 -14.38 12.62
C ALA A 180 -5.20 -13.47 11.38
N ALA A 181 -5.89 -12.34 11.36
CA ALA A 181 -5.83 -11.35 10.29
C ALA A 181 -4.44 -10.72 10.09
N LEU A 182 -3.57 -10.72 11.11
CA LEU A 182 -2.18 -10.25 10.97
C LEU A 182 -1.41 -11.05 9.91
N GLY A 183 -1.67 -12.35 9.79
CA GLY A 183 -1.07 -13.19 8.73
C GLY A 183 -1.53 -12.77 7.33
N VAL A 184 -2.80 -12.38 7.18
CA VAL A 184 -3.33 -11.87 5.93
C VAL A 184 -2.70 -10.51 5.59
N LEU A 185 -2.64 -9.58 6.55
CA LEU A 185 -1.99 -8.28 6.36
C LEU A 185 -0.54 -8.46 5.90
N SER A 186 0.22 -9.30 6.59
CA SER A 186 1.60 -9.61 6.21
C SER A 186 1.70 -10.17 4.78
N SER A 187 0.81 -11.09 4.39
CA SER A 187 0.80 -11.67 3.03
C SER A 187 0.48 -10.66 1.92
N LEU A 188 -0.23 -9.58 2.27
CA LEU A 188 -0.56 -8.48 1.37
C LEU A 188 0.44 -7.32 1.46
N ASN A 189 1.50 -7.46 2.25
CA ASN A 189 2.46 -6.39 2.52
C ASN A 189 1.81 -5.16 3.18
N TYR A 190 0.94 -5.40 4.15
CA TYR A 190 0.26 -4.40 4.95
C TYR A 190 0.76 -4.39 6.38
N VAL A 191 0.81 -3.21 6.98
CA VAL A 191 0.92 -3.01 8.42
C VAL A 191 -0.39 -2.44 8.96
N TYR A 192 -0.69 -2.67 10.25
CA TYR A 192 -1.81 -1.99 10.88
C TYR A 192 -1.33 -0.86 11.78
N VAL A 193 -2.16 0.17 11.89
CA VAL A 193 -1.89 1.35 12.73
C VAL A 193 -3.14 1.66 13.53
N ASP A 194 -3.01 1.68 14.85
CA ASP A 194 -4.02 2.20 15.77
C ASP A 194 -3.68 3.65 16.16
N TRP A 195 -4.44 4.21 17.08
CA TRP A 195 -4.24 5.54 17.63
C TRP A 195 -3.74 5.45 19.08
N ASN A 196 -3.00 6.43 19.53
CA ASN A 196 -2.56 6.59 20.92
C ASN A 196 -3.16 7.82 21.59
N CYS A 197 -3.94 8.62 20.84
CA CYS A 197 -4.65 9.78 21.33
C CYS A 197 -6.02 9.89 20.62
N LEU A 198 -7.08 10.14 21.37
CA LEU A 198 -8.45 10.28 20.87
C LEU A 198 -9.00 11.63 21.30
N ASN A 199 -9.74 12.28 20.40
CA ASN A 199 -10.50 13.50 20.69
C ASN A 199 -11.87 13.23 21.29
N ARG A 200 -12.27 11.93 21.41
CA ARG A 200 -13.55 11.46 21.95
C ARG A 200 -14.79 11.90 21.17
N ASP A 201 -14.65 12.17 19.89
CA ASP A 201 -15.75 12.59 19.02
C ASP A 201 -16.83 11.51 18.83
N SER A 202 -16.43 10.24 18.90
CA SER A 202 -17.32 9.09 18.80
C SER A 202 -17.95 8.67 20.15
N GLU A 203 -17.51 9.24 21.27
CA GLU A 203 -18.06 8.93 22.58
C GLU A 203 -19.39 9.67 22.79
N LYS A 204 -20.42 8.97 23.32
CA LYS A 204 -21.66 9.61 23.70
C LYS A 204 -21.37 10.66 24.76
N LYS A 205 -21.72 11.93 24.51
CA LYS A 205 -21.77 12.92 25.56
C LYS A 205 -22.83 12.44 26.58
N TYR A 206 -22.40 12.03 27.74
CA TYR A 206 -23.31 11.89 28.88
C TYR A 206 -23.77 13.30 29.24
N SER A 207 -25.03 13.57 28.95
CA SER A 207 -25.75 14.79 29.36
C SER A 207 -26.07 14.73 30.82
#